data_16ab6e4c92acb42db1f27b32667c425e
#
_entry.id   16ab6e4c92acb42db1f27b32667c425e
#
_cell.length_a   1.000
_cell.length_b   1.000
_cell.length_c   1.000
_cell.angle_alpha   90.00
_cell.angle_beta   90.00
_cell.angle_gamma   90.00
#
_symmetry.space_group_name_H-M   'P 1'
#
loop_
_entity.id
_entity.type
_entity.pdbx_description
1 polymer ?
#
loop_
_entity_poly.entity_id
_entity_poly.type
_entity_poly.pdbx_seq_one_letter_code
_entity_poly.pdbx_strand_id
1 'polypeptide(L)'
;LFHAAEAEKLKNFIEKQETDEQALLVSAVMLNIQRYFDPQKYRLLLHFCRTEHTKVRARAMTAAVWTYMQYEKRFVYYPDLSDGLSLLAQDERLKGELILLQQQFLLSLETAKAERKLQNEIFPDLLRSRNYQRNKMGFEQMEEDLAKALRGEPNAEWEKMRGNKQLADNMKEIIAMGKEGIDINLGTFSALKGFSFFQSVAHWFTPFNRRRPEVKSIFPPGIRHNPIQMLMEAGNFCESDKYSLCMMLNQIAPSQRDMMISQIGSQIEGNEEGLRDVAKESMNIGSVYRSYLQDLYRFFKLHPRKTQFDDPFKRDQLFTRYTVLESMLKTPAYLREMASFLMKRECYQDAIAYMEEALKHETANAEMLQKVAFCYQHTDRPSKAIYYYQQADLLSPNNEWILKQMYLCYSALGRYGQELDCLKSLEEMNPGDTRLISEIGLCLMQLGRYEEAAQRFYELEYNGERVVP
;
A
#
# COMPACT_ATOMS: atom_id res chain seq x y z
N LEU A 1 -27.76 -19.35 -17.16
CA LEU A 1 -27.17 -19.91 -15.95
C LEU A 1 -26.49 -21.23 -16.28
N PHE A 2 -25.32 -21.46 -15.72
CA PHE A 2 -24.60 -22.73 -15.82
C PHE A 2 -25.35 -23.84 -15.07
N HIS A 3 -25.40 -25.03 -15.66
CA HIS A 3 -25.85 -26.21 -14.95
C HIS A 3 -24.67 -26.82 -14.18
N ALA A 4 -24.95 -27.59 -13.11
CA ALA A 4 -23.90 -28.22 -12.28
C ALA A 4 -22.95 -29.11 -13.11
N ALA A 5 -23.46 -29.84 -14.08
CA ALA A 5 -22.64 -30.68 -14.99
C ALA A 5 -21.70 -29.86 -15.88
N GLU A 6 -22.08 -28.63 -16.28
CA GLU A 6 -21.24 -27.74 -17.07
C GLU A 6 -20.14 -27.12 -16.21
N ALA A 7 -20.48 -26.76 -14.96
CA ALA A 7 -19.51 -26.28 -13.99
C ALA A 7 -18.44 -27.35 -13.66
N GLU A 8 -18.85 -28.61 -13.51
CA GLU A 8 -17.93 -29.72 -13.28
C GLU A 8 -17.03 -30.01 -14.49
N LYS A 9 -17.58 -29.93 -15.71
CA LYS A 9 -16.77 -30.01 -16.94
C LYS A 9 -15.74 -28.89 -17.02
N LEU A 10 -16.13 -27.64 -16.69
CA LEU A 10 -15.23 -26.50 -16.70
C LEU A 10 -14.15 -26.65 -15.62
N LYS A 11 -14.50 -27.12 -14.41
CA LYS A 11 -13.55 -27.41 -13.35
C LYS A 11 -12.49 -28.40 -13.82
N ASN A 12 -12.92 -29.55 -14.31
CA ASN A 12 -12.03 -30.59 -14.80
C ASN A 12 -11.17 -30.15 -15.99
N PHE A 13 -11.67 -29.23 -16.82
CA PHE A 13 -10.90 -28.62 -17.89
C PHE A 13 -9.81 -27.73 -17.34
N ILE A 14 -10.13 -26.84 -16.39
CA ILE A 14 -9.17 -25.91 -15.76
C ILE A 14 -8.07 -26.69 -15.02
N GLU A 15 -8.42 -27.71 -14.24
CA GLU A 15 -7.47 -28.52 -13.46
C GLU A 15 -6.44 -29.25 -14.31
N LYS A 16 -6.76 -29.53 -15.57
CA LYS A 16 -5.86 -30.18 -16.53
C LYS A 16 -4.85 -29.24 -17.19
N GLN A 17 -5.03 -27.92 -17.04
CA GLN A 17 -4.14 -26.94 -17.65
C GLN A 17 -2.89 -26.72 -16.78
N GLU A 18 -1.86 -26.10 -17.37
CA GLU A 18 -0.72 -25.59 -16.61
C GLU A 18 -1.14 -24.45 -15.65
N THR A 19 -0.37 -24.22 -14.59
CA THR A 19 -0.72 -23.27 -13.53
C THR A 19 -1.02 -21.86 -14.05
N ASP A 20 -0.25 -21.36 -15.02
CA ASP A 20 -0.47 -20.03 -15.60
C ASP A 20 -1.77 -19.96 -16.40
N GLU A 21 -2.14 -21.03 -17.09
CA GLU A 21 -3.40 -21.15 -17.83
C GLU A 21 -4.59 -21.28 -16.86
N GLN A 22 -4.45 -22.07 -15.78
CA GLN A 22 -5.45 -22.12 -14.72
C GLN A 22 -5.72 -20.73 -14.15
N ALA A 23 -4.67 -19.96 -13.85
CA ALA A 23 -4.77 -18.60 -13.32
C ALA A 23 -5.50 -17.66 -14.29
N LEU A 24 -5.22 -17.76 -15.60
CA LEU A 24 -5.92 -16.99 -16.62
C LEU A 24 -7.41 -17.36 -16.70
N LEU A 25 -7.73 -18.67 -16.71
CA LEU A 25 -9.10 -19.17 -16.77
C LEU A 25 -9.92 -18.75 -15.55
N VAL A 26 -9.35 -18.80 -14.36
CA VAL A 26 -10.00 -18.28 -13.13
C VAL A 26 -10.30 -16.79 -13.26
N SER A 27 -9.41 -15.99 -13.84
CA SER A 27 -9.69 -14.57 -14.11
C SER A 27 -10.80 -14.38 -15.14
N ALA A 28 -10.88 -15.27 -16.13
CA ALA A 28 -11.99 -15.23 -17.12
C ALA A 28 -13.34 -15.59 -16.48
N VAL A 29 -13.37 -16.57 -15.56
CA VAL A 29 -14.57 -16.90 -14.77
C VAL A 29 -15.00 -15.70 -13.93
N MET A 30 -14.06 -15.04 -13.26
CA MET A 30 -14.31 -13.81 -12.49
C MET A 30 -14.97 -12.75 -13.36
N LEU A 31 -14.37 -12.35 -14.47
CA LEU A 31 -14.90 -11.32 -15.35
C LEU A 31 -16.28 -11.67 -15.89
N ASN A 32 -16.55 -12.95 -16.14
CA ASN A 32 -17.86 -13.41 -16.57
C ASN A 32 -18.92 -13.23 -15.48
N ILE A 33 -18.60 -13.58 -14.21
CA ILE A 33 -19.52 -13.41 -13.07
C ILE A 33 -19.80 -11.92 -12.83
N GLN A 34 -18.81 -11.05 -13.03
CA GLN A 34 -18.99 -9.60 -12.85
C GLN A 34 -20.06 -9.02 -13.79
N ARG A 35 -20.30 -9.65 -14.95
CA ARG A 35 -21.38 -9.25 -15.86
C ARG A 35 -22.73 -9.86 -15.49
N TYR A 36 -22.72 -11.14 -15.10
CA TYR A 36 -23.92 -11.91 -14.79
C TYR A 36 -23.64 -12.86 -13.64
N PHE A 37 -24.25 -12.61 -12.49
CA PHE A 37 -24.13 -13.49 -11.34
C PHE A 37 -24.56 -14.93 -11.68
N ASP A 38 -23.69 -15.88 -11.39
CA ASP A 38 -23.94 -17.31 -11.59
C ASP A 38 -23.44 -18.11 -10.39
N PRO A 39 -24.35 -18.77 -9.63
CA PRO A 39 -24.00 -19.49 -8.41
C PRO A 39 -23.06 -20.68 -8.68
N GLN A 40 -23.14 -21.34 -9.84
CA GLN A 40 -22.26 -22.47 -10.15
C GLN A 40 -20.82 -22.02 -10.41
N LYS A 41 -20.66 -20.87 -11.11
CA LYS A 41 -19.33 -20.26 -11.29
C LYS A 41 -18.75 -19.76 -9.99
N TYR A 42 -19.58 -19.27 -9.07
CA TYR A 42 -19.10 -18.88 -7.76
C TYR A 42 -18.61 -20.09 -6.94
N ARG A 43 -19.32 -21.23 -6.96
CA ARG A 43 -18.84 -22.49 -6.36
C ARG A 43 -17.51 -22.91 -6.95
N LEU A 44 -17.33 -22.75 -8.26
CA LEU A 44 -16.07 -23.02 -8.93
C LEU A 44 -14.93 -22.14 -8.40
N LEU A 45 -15.19 -20.84 -8.18
CA LEU A 45 -14.20 -19.95 -7.55
C LEU A 45 -13.85 -20.38 -6.14
N LEU A 46 -14.84 -20.75 -5.31
CA LEU A 46 -14.60 -21.25 -3.95
C LEU A 46 -13.77 -22.53 -3.93
N HIS A 47 -13.93 -23.40 -4.94
CA HIS A 47 -13.09 -24.59 -5.11
C HIS A 47 -11.62 -24.20 -5.33
N PHE A 48 -11.35 -23.27 -6.25
CA PHE A 48 -9.98 -22.81 -6.54
C PHE A 48 -9.36 -21.95 -5.45
N CYS A 49 -10.13 -21.40 -4.52
CA CYS A 49 -9.58 -20.75 -3.33
C CYS A 49 -8.78 -21.71 -2.43
N ARG A 50 -8.98 -23.01 -2.55
CA ARG A 50 -8.31 -24.06 -1.74
C ARG A 50 -7.15 -24.72 -2.44
N THR A 51 -6.84 -24.36 -3.69
CA THR A 51 -5.71 -24.95 -4.43
C THR A 51 -4.36 -24.60 -3.80
N GLU A 52 -3.37 -25.48 -3.96
CA GLU A 52 -1.99 -25.22 -3.53
C GLU A 52 -1.26 -24.23 -4.45
N HIS A 53 -1.72 -24.05 -5.68
CA HIS A 53 -1.13 -23.13 -6.64
C HIS A 53 -1.41 -21.66 -6.27
N THR A 54 -0.44 -20.99 -5.72
CA THR A 54 -0.54 -19.63 -5.14
C THR A 54 -1.15 -18.61 -6.11
N LYS A 55 -0.72 -18.58 -7.38
CA LYS A 55 -1.27 -17.65 -8.38
C LYS A 55 -2.75 -17.90 -8.66
N VAL A 56 -3.16 -19.18 -8.76
CA VAL A 56 -4.54 -19.57 -9.01
C VAL A 56 -5.40 -19.22 -7.81
N ARG A 57 -4.93 -19.57 -6.60
CA ARG A 57 -5.60 -19.28 -5.34
C ARG A 57 -5.81 -17.78 -5.12
N ALA A 58 -4.77 -16.97 -5.31
CA ALA A 58 -4.87 -15.52 -5.15
C ALA A 58 -5.92 -14.90 -6.07
N ARG A 59 -6.00 -15.37 -7.32
CA ARG A 59 -7.02 -14.90 -8.28
C ARG A 59 -8.41 -15.38 -7.90
N ALA A 60 -8.55 -16.62 -7.45
CA ALA A 60 -9.82 -17.17 -7.00
C ALA A 60 -10.34 -16.45 -5.73
N MET A 61 -9.47 -16.20 -4.75
CA MET A 61 -9.81 -15.44 -3.55
C MET A 61 -10.24 -14.01 -3.88
N THR A 62 -9.48 -13.32 -4.71
CA THR A 62 -9.85 -11.98 -5.19
C THR A 62 -11.21 -11.98 -5.89
N ALA A 63 -11.45 -12.98 -6.76
CA ALA A 63 -12.68 -13.14 -7.49
C ALA A 63 -13.88 -13.45 -6.58
N ALA A 64 -13.70 -14.33 -5.59
CA ALA A 64 -14.75 -14.71 -4.64
C ALA A 64 -15.15 -13.52 -3.76
N VAL A 65 -14.16 -12.83 -3.17
CA VAL A 65 -14.40 -11.64 -2.35
C VAL A 65 -15.07 -10.53 -3.15
N TRP A 66 -14.53 -10.20 -4.32
CA TRP A 66 -15.11 -9.16 -5.17
C TRP A 66 -16.53 -9.49 -5.62
N THR A 67 -16.80 -10.74 -6.02
CA THR A 67 -18.14 -11.16 -6.41
C THR A 67 -19.11 -11.05 -5.23
N TYR A 68 -18.67 -11.41 -4.02
CA TYR A 68 -19.49 -11.25 -2.82
C TYR A 68 -19.81 -9.78 -2.56
N MET A 69 -18.80 -8.91 -2.56
CA MET A 69 -19.00 -7.45 -2.38
C MET A 69 -19.96 -6.85 -3.41
N GLN A 70 -19.93 -7.34 -4.65
CA GLN A 70 -20.81 -6.85 -5.72
C GLN A 70 -22.25 -7.33 -5.56
N TYR A 71 -22.44 -8.57 -5.14
CA TYR A 71 -23.73 -9.25 -5.16
C TYR A 71 -24.24 -9.66 -3.76
N GLU A 72 -23.71 -9.08 -2.69
CA GLU A 72 -24.03 -9.43 -1.30
C GLU A 72 -25.53 -9.66 -1.07
N LYS A 73 -26.39 -8.74 -1.59
CA LYS A 73 -27.85 -8.83 -1.48
C LYS A 73 -28.44 -10.08 -2.13
N ARG A 74 -27.76 -10.69 -3.10
CA ARG A 74 -28.21 -11.93 -3.75
C ARG A 74 -27.86 -13.17 -2.97
N PHE A 75 -26.82 -13.12 -2.13
CA PHE A 75 -26.36 -14.25 -1.35
C PHE A 75 -27.41 -14.71 -0.32
N VAL A 76 -28.34 -13.86 0.06
CA VAL A 76 -29.49 -14.24 0.88
C VAL A 76 -30.28 -15.41 0.27
N TYR A 77 -30.32 -15.50 -1.06
CA TYR A 77 -31.00 -16.59 -1.77
C TYR A 77 -30.12 -17.82 -2.00
N TYR A 78 -28.84 -17.76 -1.62
CA TYR A 78 -27.85 -18.83 -1.80
C TYR A 78 -27.00 -18.99 -0.52
N PRO A 79 -27.62 -19.42 0.60
CA PRO A 79 -26.91 -19.52 1.88
C PRO A 79 -25.68 -20.44 1.82
N ASP A 80 -25.74 -21.49 1.02
CA ASP A 80 -24.61 -22.40 0.78
C ASP A 80 -23.36 -21.70 0.19
N LEU A 81 -23.55 -20.63 -0.55
CA LEU A 81 -22.44 -19.83 -1.08
C LEU A 81 -21.83 -18.93 -0.01
N SER A 82 -22.67 -18.37 0.88
CA SER A 82 -22.22 -17.61 2.05
C SER A 82 -21.43 -18.51 3.00
N ASP A 83 -21.97 -19.71 3.28
CA ASP A 83 -21.30 -20.71 4.11
C ASP A 83 -19.97 -21.15 3.48
N GLY A 84 -19.96 -21.41 2.18
CA GLY A 84 -18.77 -21.76 1.44
C GLY A 84 -17.66 -20.71 1.50
N LEU A 85 -18.04 -19.43 1.45
CA LEU A 85 -17.10 -18.30 1.65
C LEU A 85 -16.61 -18.27 3.10
N SER A 86 -17.51 -18.35 4.07
CA SER A 86 -17.19 -18.34 5.51
C SER A 86 -16.23 -19.46 5.91
N LEU A 87 -16.37 -20.64 5.29
CA LEU A 87 -15.49 -21.79 5.54
C LEU A 87 -14.03 -21.55 5.14
N LEU A 88 -13.74 -20.55 4.30
CA LEU A 88 -12.34 -20.20 3.97
C LEU A 88 -11.60 -19.65 5.20
N ALA A 89 -12.30 -18.97 6.11
CA ALA A 89 -11.68 -18.42 7.31
C ALA A 89 -11.40 -19.48 8.41
N GLN A 90 -11.84 -20.72 8.24
CA GLN A 90 -11.47 -21.82 9.13
C GLN A 90 -10.04 -22.33 8.86
N ASP A 91 -9.49 -22.06 7.68
CA ASP A 91 -8.08 -22.26 7.38
C ASP A 91 -7.30 -20.98 7.70
N GLU A 92 -6.42 -21.02 8.70
CA GLU A 92 -5.63 -19.86 9.15
C GLU A 92 -4.75 -19.28 8.02
N ARG A 93 -4.29 -20.12 7.08
CA ARG A 93 -3.57 -19.66 5.90
C ARG A 93 -4.46 -18.80 5.02
N LEU A 94 -5.65 -19.27 4.67
CA LEU A 94 -6.59 -18.55 3.82
C LEU A 94 -7.11 -17.28 4.49
N LYS A 95 -7.29 -17.32 5.81
CA LYS A 95 -7.64 -16.15 6.61
C LYS A 95 -6.53 -15.09 6.56
N GLY A 96 -5.27 -15.49 6.72
CA GLY A 96 -4.12 -14.59 6.55
C GLY A 96 -4.06 -13.99 5.14
N GLU A 97 -4.37 -14.77 4.11
CA GLU A 97 -4.44 -14.29 2.72
C GLU A 97 -5.60 -13.30 2.49
N LEU A 98 -6.74 -13.45 3.19
CA LEU A 98 -7.84 -12.46 3.15
C LEU A 98 -7.41 -11.12 3.74
N ILE A 99 -6.64 -11.13 4.82
CA ILE A 99 -6.08 -9.91 5.42
C ILE A 99 -5.14 -9.21 4.44
N LEU A 100 -4.23 -9.96 3.82
CA LEU A 100 -3.33 -9.43 2.79
C LEU A 100 -4.11 -8.86 1.61
N LEU A 101 -5.15 -9.55 1.15
CA LEU A 101 -6.02 -9.07 0.07
C LEU A 101 -6.69 -7.74 0.43
N GLN A 102 -7.22 -7.62 1.66
CA GLN A 102 -7.79 -6.37 2.17
C GLN A 102 -6.77 -5.22 2.14
N GLN A 103 -5.56 -5.48 2.62
CA GLN A 103 -4.49 -4.49 2.62
C GLN A 103 -4.13 -4.05 1.19
N GLN A 104 -4.02 -5.00 0.26
CA GLN A 104 -3.71 -4.69 -1.14
C GLN A 104 -4.83 -3.91 -1.84
N PHE A 105 -6.10 -4.17 -1.53
CA PHE A 105 -7.21 -3.34 -2.00
C PHE A 105 -7.08 -1.89 -1.51
N LEU A 106 -6.79 -1.69 -0.25
CA LEU A 106 -6.59 -0.35 0.32
C LEU A 106 -5.37 0.36 -0.29
N LEU A 107 -4.27 -0.36 -0.51
CA LEU A 107 -3.07 0.17 -1.18
C LEU A 107 -3.38 0.62 -2.61
N SER A 108 -4.26 -0.06 -3.31
CA SER A 108 -4.63 0.34 -4.68
C SER A 108 -5.33 1.70 -4.74
N LEU A 109 -5.98 2.14 -3.66
CA LEU A 109 -6.58 3.48 -3.58
C LEU A 109 -5.52 4.58 -3.47
N GLU A 110 -4.37 4.29 -2.86
CA GLU A 110 -3.25 5.22 -2.74
C GLU A 110 -2.52 5.43 -4.08
N THR A 111 -2.66 4.50 -5.03
CA THR A 111 -2.03 4.60 -6.35
C THR A 111 -2.37 5.92 -7.07
N ALA A 112 -3.62 6.38 -6.98
CA ALA A 112 -4.03 7.62 -7.63
C ALA A 112 -3.43 8.88 -6.96
N LYS A 113 -3.12 8.81 -5.66
CA LYS A 113 -2.43 9.90 -4.95
C LYS A 113 -0.96 9.92 -5.34
N ALA A 114 -0.31 8.74 -5.33
CA ALA A 114 1.08 8.58 -5.74
C ALA A 114 1.30 9.07 -7.19
N GLU A 115 0.43 8.68 -8.11
CA GLU A 115 0.49 9.12 -9.51
C GLU A 115 0.38 10.65 -9.63
N ARG A 116 -0.58 11.27 -8.95
CA ARG A 116 -0.73 12.73 -8.96
C ARG A 116 0.50 13.44 -8.40
N LYS A 117 1.07 12.93 -7.33
CA LYS A 117 2.28 13.49 -6.72
C LYS A 117 3.47 13.38 -7.66
N LEU A 118 3.66 12.21 -8.29
CA LEU A 118 4.68 12.02 -9.30
C LEU A 118 4.56 13.01 -10.46
N GLN A 119 3.36 13.17 -11.02
CA GLN A 119 3.11 14.00 -12.20
C GLN A 119 3.16 15.50 -11.89
N ASN A 120 2.64 15.94 -10.75
CA ASN A 120 2.46 17.35 -10.45
C ASN A 120 3.63 17.98 -9.69
N GLU A 121 4.34 17.20 -8.87
CA GLU A 121 5.38 17.71 -7.99
C GLU A 121 6.78 17.27 -8.44
N ILE A 122 6.96 15.99 -8.76
CA ILE A 122 8.30 15.42 -8.94
C ILE A 122 8.79 15.51 -10.38
N PHE A 123 8.00 15.08 -11.35
CA PHE A 123 8.41 15.18 -12.76
C PHE A 123 8.68 16.62 -13.21
N PRO A 124 7.87 17.64 -12.84
CA PRO A 124 8.21 19.01 -13.17
C PRO A 124 9.52 19.50 -12.57
N ASP A 125 9.84 19.12 -11.32
CA ASP A 125 11.08 19.50 -10.66
C ASP A 125 12.30 18.79 -11.24
N LEU A 126 12.17 17.51 -11.61
CA LEU A 126 13.19 16.79 -12.35
C LEU A 126 13.46 17.42 -13.72
N LEU A 127 12.42 17.79 -14.46
CA LEU A 127 12.57 18.44 -15.79
C LEU A 127 13.16 19.86 -15.69
N ARG A 128 12.95 20.58 -14.60
CA ARG A 128 13.54 21.89 -14.34
C ARG A 128 15.00 21.83 -13.92
N SER A 129 15.48 20.70 -13.41
CA SER A 129 16.88 20.55 -13.05
C SER A 129 17.74 20.71 -14.32
N ARG A 130 18.75 21.60 -14.27
CA ARG A 130 19.56 22.04 -15.42
C ARG A 130 20.23 20.94 -16.22
N ASN A 131 20.38 19.75 -15.66
CA ASN A 131 21.04 18.61 -16.32
C ASN A 131 20.15 17.92 -17.35
N TYR A 132 18.82 17.93 -17.19
CA TYR A 132 17.89 17.31 -18.13
C TYR A 132 17.53 18.20 -19.34
N GLN A 133 17.69 19.52 -19.23
CA GLN A 133 17.39 20.44 -20.34
C GLN A 133 18.41 20.36 -21.51
N ARG A 134 19.56 19.75 -21.32
CA ARG A 134 20.65 19.76 -22.31
C ARG A 134 20.70 18.55 -23.24
N ASN A 135 20.05 17.44 -22.92
CA ASN A 135 20.11 16.22 -23.73
C ASN A 135 18.71 15.80 -24.19
N LYS A 136 18.58 15.58 -25.51
CA LYS A 136 17.39 14.90 -26.09
C LYS A 136 17.16 13.47 -25.54
N MET A 137 18.11 12.93 -24.78
CA MET A 137 18.06 11.64 -24.06
C MET A 137 17.46 11.77 -22.63
N GLY A 138 16.96 12.94 -22.23
CA GLY A 138 16.54 13.20 -20.85
C GLY A 138 15.46 12.27 -20.30
N PHE A 139 14.60 11.72 -21.13
CA PHE A 139 13.55 10.80 -20.69
C PHE A 139 14.09 9.41 -20.34
N GLU A 140 15.01 8.87 -21.15
CA GLU A 140 15.64 7.57 -20.91
C GLU A 140 16.52 7.61 -19.66
N GLN A 141 17.25 8.71 -19.45
CA GLN A 141 18.09 8.90 -18.28
C GLN A 141 17.27 9.14 -17.00
N MET A 142 16.11 9.79 -17.11
CA MET A 142 15.16 9.96 -16.00
C MET A 142 14.53 8.62 -15.57
N GLU A 143 14.18 7.75 -16.53
CA GLU A 143 13.69 6.40 -16.24
C GLU A 143 14.77 5.53 -15.59
N GLU A 144 16.02 5.67 -16.02
CA GLU A 144 17.16 4.97 -15.45
C GLU A 144 17.47 5.45 -14.01
N ASP A 145 17.45 6.75 -13.79
CA ASP A 145 17.67 7.34 -12.46
C ASP A 145 16.51 7.05 -11.51
N LEU A 146 15.27 7.02 -12.01
CA LEU A 146 14.11 6.58 -11.25
C LEU A 146 14.21 5.08 -10.91
N ALA A 147 14.66 4.25 -11.84
CA ALA A 147 14.90 2.83 -11.60
C ALA A 147 16.01 2.58 -10.57
N LYS A 148 17.09 3.38 -10.56
CA LYS A 148 18.14 3.35 -9.53
C LYS A 148 17.60 3.78 -8.16
N ALA A 149 16.79 4.84 -8.14
CA ALA A 149 16.15 5.33 -6.92
C ALA A 149 15.22 4.30 -6.30
N LEU A 150 14.41 3.64 -7.11
CA LEU A 150 13.50 2.58 -6.67
C LEU A 150 14.24 1.36 -6.08
N ARG A 151 15.49 1.17 -6.46
CA ARG A 151 16.37 0.12 -5.92
C ARG A 151 17.10 0.53 -4.63
N GLY A 152 16.95 1.78 -4.18
CA GLY A 152 17.62 2.30 -2.98
C GLY A 152 19.13 2.52 -3.15
N GLU A 153 19.64 2.57 -4.37
CA GLU A 153 21.04 2.81 -4.68
C GLU A 153 21.38 4.29 -4.52
N PRO A 154 22.52 4.65 -3.85
CA PRO A 154 22.97 6.03 -3.80
C PRO A 154 23.46 6.44 -5.19
N ASN A 155 22.78 7.36 -5.83
CA ASN A 155 23.22 7.95 -7.08
C ASN A 155 24.17 9.14 -6.79
N ALA A 156 25.41 9.09 -7.30
CA ALA A 156 26.41 10.14 -7.11
C ALA A 156 25.95 11.52 -7.65
N GLU A 157 25.04 11.57 -8.63
CA GLU A 157 24.42 12.80 -9.10
C GLU A 157 23.39 13.37 -8.13
N TRP A 158 22.74 12.52 -7.36
CA TRP A 158 21.81 12.94 -6.28
C TRP A 158 22.53 13.63 -5.14
N GLU A 159 23.78 13.25 -4.87
CA GLU A 159 24.62 13.99 -3.93
C GLU A 159 24.92 15.42 -4.44
N LYS A 160 25.05 15.61 -5.75
CA LYS A 160 25.18 16.94 -6.37
C LYS A 160 23.85 17.72 -6.40
N MET A 161 22.70 17.03 -6.40
CA MET A 161 21.36 17.62 -6.26
C MET A 161 21.01 18.01 -4.83
N ARG A 162 21.87 17.78 -3.84
CA ARG A 162 21.68 18.25 -2.44
C ARG A 162 21.36 19.73 -2.29
N GLY A 163 21.49 20.52 -3.35
CA GLY A 163 21.00 21.89 -3.42
C GLY A 163 19.47 22.05 -3.46
N ASN A 164 18.72 20.95 -3.78
CA ASN A 164 17.26 20.96 -3.75
C ASN A 164 16.72 19.93 -2.75
N LYS A 165 16.69 20.32 -1.48
CA LYS A 165 16.24 19.49 -0.35
C LYS A 165 14.83 18.91 -0.59
N GLN A 166 13.94 19.71 -1.17
CA GLN A 166 12.56 19.32 -1.50
C GLN A 166 12.50 18.12 -2.45
N LEU A 167 13.31 18.13 -3.51
CA LEU A 167 13.35 17.04 -4.48
C LEU A 167 13.88 15.74 -3.86
N ALA A 168 14.94 15.83 -3.04
CA ALA A 168 15.49 14.68 -2.35
C ALA A 168 14.48 14.06 -1.36
N ASP A 169 13.72 14.89 -0.66
CA ASP A 169 12.71 14.44 0.29
C ASP A 169 11.49 13.81 -0.45
N ASN A 170 11.05 14.42 -1.55
CA ASN A 170 9.99 13.88 -2.41
C ASN A 170 10.38 12.50 -2.99
N MET A 171 11.64 12.32 -3.41
CA MET A 171 12.13 11.05 -3.92
C MET A 171 12.20 9.96 -2.84
N LYS A 172 12.66 10.31 -1.63
CA LYS A 172 12.64 9.37 -0.48
C LYS A 172 11.22 8.90 -0.17
N GLU A 173 10.26 9.80 -0.22
CA GLU A 173 8.87 9.48 0.02
C GLU A 173 8.31 8.50 -1.02
N ILE A 174 8.61 8.68 -2.32
CA ILE A 174 8.19 7.73 -3.36
C ILE A 174 8.82 6.37 -3.17
N ILE A 175 10.11 6.32 -2.85
CA ILE A 175 10.79 5.05 -2.54
C ILE A 175 10.10 4.35 -1.36
N ALA A 176 9.74 5.11 -0.32
CA ALA A 176 9.02 4.59 0.82
C ALA A 176 7.63 4.06 0.42
N MET A 177 6.86 4.80 -0.40
CA MET A 177 5.57 4.36 -0.95
C MET A 177 5.70 3.04 -1.73
N GLY A 178 6.72 2.92 -2.58
CA GLY A 178 6.98 1.70 -3.35
C GLY A 178 7.35 0.50 -2.46
N LYS A 179 8.17 0.72 -1.43
CA LYS A 179 8.50 -0.30 -0.42
C LYS A 179 7.28 -0.74 0.38
N GLU A 180 6.35 0.16 0.65
CA GLU A 180 5.07 -0.16 1.29
C GLU A 180 4.07 -0.88 0.38
N GLY A 181 4.39 -1.03 -0.90
CA GLY A 181 3.59 -1.76 -1.88
C GLY A 181 2.58 -0.92 -2.66
N ILE A 182 2.62 0.41 -2.56
CA ILE A 182 1.83 1.31 -3.39
C ILE A 182 2.36 1.23 -4.83
N ASP A 183 1.46 1.25 -5.79
CA ASP A 183 1.82 1.20 -7.21
C ASP A 183 2.29 2.57 -7.71
N ILE A 184 3.58 2.75 -7.76
CA ILE A 184 4.24 3.96 -8.29
C ILE A 184 4.54 3.87 -9.78
N ASN A 185 4.30 2.72 -10.41
CA ASN A 185 4.65 2.45 -11.81
C ASN A 185 3.50 2.74 -12.79
N LEU A 186 2.28 3.02 -12.30
CA LEU A 186 1.12 3.19 -13.16
C LEU A 186 1.34 4.24 -14.25
N GLY A 187 1.85 5.42 -13.91
CA GLY A 187 2.10 6.51 -14.87
C GLY A 187 3.06 6.11 -15.97
N THR A 188 4.19 5.50 -15.61
CA THR A 188 5.23 5.05 -16.53
C THR A 188 4.71 4.03 -17.53
N PHE A 189 3.94 3.03 -17.08
CA PHE A 189 3.47 1.95 -17.94
C PHE A 189 2.13 2.23 -18.64
N SER A 190 1.42 3.31 -18.29
CA SER A 190 0.11 3.64 -18.88
C SER A 190 0.18 3.83 -20.40
N ALA A 191 1.17 4.56 -20.90
CA ALA A 191 1.35 4.79 -22.34
C ALA A 191 1.64 3.48 -23.11
N LEU A 192 2.37 2.55 -22.49
CA LEU A 192 2.73 1.26 -23.07
C LEU A 192 1.56 0.28 -23.16
N LYS A 193 0.44 0.54 -22.49
CA LYS A 193 -0.81 -0.24 -22.66
C LYS A 193 -1.53 0.04 -23.98
N GLY A 194 -1.05 0.98 -24.79
CA GLY A 194 -1.52 1.23 -26.16
C GLY A 194 -1.08 0.18 -27.19
N PHE A 195 -0.16 -0.72 -26.88
CA PHE A 195 0.24 -1.80 -27.79
C PHE A 195 -0.95 -2.69 -28.19
N SER A 196 -0.95 -3.18 -29.43
CA SER A 196 -2.00 -4.05 -29.97
C SER A 196 -2.25 -5.31 -29.13
N PHE A 197 -1.23 -5.79 -28.43
CA PHE A 197 -1.33 -6.87 -27.45
C PHE A 197 -2.44 -6.63 -26.41
N PHE A 198 -2.55 -5.42 -25.89
CA PHE A 198 -3.51 -5.06 -24.84
C PHE A 198 -4.93 -4.75 -25.37
N GLN A 199 -5.19 -4.90 -26.65
CA GLN A 199 -6.57 -4.84 -27.18
C GLN A 199 -7.41 -6.05 -26.73
N SER A 200 -6.77 -7.18 -26.48
CA SER A 200 -7.42 -8.37 -25.90
C SER A 200 -7.52 -8.27 -24.38
N VAL A 201 -8.73 -8.46 -23.84
CA VAL A 201 -8.97 -8.50 -22.39
C VAL A 201 -8.12 -9.58 -21.71
N ALA A 202 -7.96 -10.75 -22.34
CA ALA A 202 -7.19 -11.86 -21.79
C ALA A 202 -5.73 -11.49 -21.51
N HIS A 203 -5.13 -10.66 -22.34
CA HIS A 203 -3.71 -10.31 -22.21
C HIS A 203 -3.41 -9.43 -20.99
N TRP A 204 -4.40 -8.76 -20.41
CA TRP A 204 -4.25 -8.01 -19.16
C TRP A 204 -4.09 -8.91 -17.95
N PHE A 205 -4.55 -10.16 -18.06
CA PHE A 205 -4.55 -11.13 -16.97
C PHE A 205 -3.68 -12.36 -17.26
N THR A 206 -3.02 -12.40 -18.41
CA THR A 206 -2.11 -13.49 -18.77
C THR A 206 -0.85 -13.41 -17.90
N PRO A 207 -0.55 -14.45 -17.09
CA PRO A 207 0.71 -14.50 -16.35
C PRO A 207 1.91 -14.37 -17.30
N PHE A 208 2.95 -13.68 -16.86
CA PHE A 208 4.12 -13.45 -17.70
C PHE A 208 4.85 -14.77 -17.97
N ASN A 209 5.02 -15.08 -19.25
CA ASN A 209 5.73 -16.25 -19.71
C ASN A 209 6.72 -15.86 -20.82
N ARG A 210 8.01 -15.95 -20.53
CA ARG A 210 9.11 -15.61 -21.45
C ARG A 210 9.14 -16.45 -22.73
N ARG A 211 8.46 -17.62 -22.75
CA ARG A 211 8.40 -18.49 -23.93
C ARG A 211 7.38 -18.03 -24.98
N ARG A 212 6.52 -17.09 -24.63
CA ARG A 212 5.50 -16.61 -25.57
C ARG A 212 6.14 -15.95 -26.79
N PRO A 213 5.55 -16.15 -27.98
CA PRO A 213 6.08 -15.61 -29.25
C PRO A 213 6.32 -14.09 -29.21
N GLU A 214 5.47 -13.35 -28.48
CA GLU A 214 5.48 -11.89 -28.43
C GLU A 214 6.69 -11.32 -27.68
N VAL A 215 7.31 -12.12 -26.81
CA VAL A 215 8.41 -11.64 -25.93
C VAL A 215 9.68 -12.51 -26.00
N LYS A 216 9.63 -13.67 -26.62
CA LYS A 216 10.75 -14.64 -26.66
C LYS A 216 12.06 -14.07 -27.21
N SER A 217 12.00 -13.07 -28.07
CA SER A 217 13.16 -12.40 -28.66
C SER A 217 14.04 -11.68 -27.63
N ILE A 218 13.47 -11.30 -26.48
CA ILE A 218 14.17 -10.68 -25.35
C ILE A 218 14.91 -11.72 -24.50
N PHE A 219 14.50 -12.99 -24.59
CA PHE A 219 15.00 -14.10 -23.77
C PHE A 219 15.62 -15.19 -24.64
N PRO A 220 16.77 -14.93 -25.29
CA PRO A 220 17.41 -15.93 -26.13
C PRO A 220 17.79 -17.18 -25.30
N PRO A 221 17.69 -18.40 -25.89
CA PRO A 221 18.06 -19.62 -25.20
C PRO A 221 19.57 -19.64 -24.87
N GLY A 222 19.90 -20.21 -23.72
CA GLY A 222 21.30 -20.39 -23.28
C GLY A 222 21.84 -19.29 -22.37
N ILE A 223 21.16 -18.17 -22.19
CA ILE A 223 21.54 -17.12 -21.23
C ILE A 223 20.95 -17.50 -19.85
N ARG A 224 21.82 -17.90 -18.91
CA ARG A 224 21.40 -18.29 -17.55
C ARG A 224 20.90 -17.11 -16.72
N HIS A 225 21.46 -15.93 -16.91
CA HIS A 225 21.14 -14.71 -16.19
C HIS A 225 20.84 -13.59 -17.20
N ASN A 226 19.56 -13.45 -17.54
CA ASN A 226 19.12 -12.36 -18.40
C ASN A 226 18.89 -11.11 -17.52
N PRO A 227 19.60 -9.98 -17.76
CA PRO A 227 19.46 -8.77 -16.95
C PRO A 227 18.03 -8.23 -16.88
N ILE A 228 17.27 -8.34 -17.98
CA ILE A 228 15.87 -7.92 -18.03
C ILE A 228 15.00 -8.80 -17.12
N GLN A 229 15.27 -10.11 -17.08
CA GLN A 229 14.55 -11.01 -16.15
C GLN A 229 14.84 -10.63 -14.70
N MET A 230 16.10 -10.40 -14.35
CA MET A 230 16.49 -9.98 -13.00
C MET A 230 15.82 -8.65 -12.61
N LEU A 231 15.80 -7.68 -13.51
CA LEU A 231 15.10 -6.41 -13.31
C LEU A 231 13.60 -6.62 -13.07
N MET A 232 12.95 -7.49 -13.84
CA MET A 232 11.52 -7.78 -13.67
C MET A 232 11.20 -8.49 -12.36
N GLU A 233 12.09 -9.37 -11.91
CA GLU A 233 11.93 -10.11 -10.65
C GLU A 233 12.13 -9.19 -9.44
N ALA A 234 13.08 -8.27 -9.50
CA ALA A 234 13.37 -7.31 -8.44
C ALA A 234 12.44 -6.09 -8.43
N GLY A 235 11.90 -5.71 -9.59
CA GLY A 235 11.27 -4.39 -9.79
C GLY A 235 9.79 -4.28 -9.39
N ASN A 236 9.19 -5.25 -8.69
CA ASN A 236 7.78 -5.21 -8.29
C ASN A 236 6.78 -4.96 -9.44
N PHE A 237 7.13 -5.36 -10.66
CA PHE A 237 6.26 -5.20 -11.83
C PHE A 237 5.10 -6.20 -11.81
N CYS A 238 3.89 -5.72 -12.10
CA CYS A 238 2.77 -6.62 -12.38
C CYS A 238 2.96 -7.37 -13.70
N GLU A 239 2.20 -8.43 -13.93
CA GLU A 239 2.40 -9.30 -15.08
C GLU A 239 2.21 -8.56 -16.42
N SER A 240 1.25 -7.65 -16.50
CA SER A 240 1.02 -6.84 -17.70
C SER A 240 2.14 -5.82 -17.97
N ASP A 241 2.82 -5.31 -16.94
CA ASP A 241 3.95 -4.38 -17.11
C ASP A 241 5.18 -5.09 -17.65
N LYS A 242 5.42 -6.33 -17.23
CA LYS A 242 6.49 -7.17 -17.78
C LYS A 242 6.33 -7.35 -19.30
N TYR A 243 5.09 -7.59 -19.76
CA TYR A 243 4.80 -7.61 -21.20
C TYR A 243 5.04 -6.25 -21.86
N SER A 244 4.58 -5.16 -21.23
CA SER A 244 4.79 -3.80 -21.78
C SER A 244 6.26 -3.48 -21.98
N LEU A 245 7.10 -3.80 -20.98
CA LEU A 245 8.55 -3.60 -21.06
C LEU A 245 9.18 -4.39 -22.22
N CYS A 246 8.84 -5.68 -22.35
CA CYS A 246 9.34 -6.50 -23.45
C CYS A 246 8.89 -5.97 -24.83
N MET A 247 7.66 -5.50 -24.95
CA MET A 247 7.16 -4.95 -26.21
C MET A 247 7.85 -3.64 -26.58
N MET A 248 8.11 -2.79 -25.60
CA MET A 248 8.90 -1.58 -25.80
C MET A 248 10.30 -1.93 -26.29
N LEU A 249 10.98 -2.87 -25.64
CA LEU A 249 12.30 -3.34 -26.04
C LEU A 249 12.32 -3.96 -27.46
N ASN A 250 11.24 -4.60 -27.88
CA ASN A 250 11.10 -5.16 -29.23
C ASN A 250 10.93 -4.09 -30.32
N GLN A 251 10.58 -2.86 -29.98
CA GLN A 251 10.53 -1.74 -30.95
C GLN A 251 11.92 -1.12 -31.20
N ILE A 252 12.88 -1.39 -30.33
CA ILE A 252 14.25 -0.89 -30.47
C ILE A 252 15.03 -1.80 -31.42
N ALA A 253 15.86 -1.20 -32.26
CA ALA A 253 16.74 -1.96 -33.17
C ALA A 253 17.59 -2.98 -32.40
N PRO A 254 17.77 -4.23 -32.89
CA PRO A 254 18.43 -5.29 -32.14
C PRO A 254 19.79 -4.91 -31.53
N SER A 255 20.64 -4.20 -32.31
CA SER A 255 21.96 -3.76 -31.84
C SER A 255 21.88 -2.76 -30.66
N GLN A 256 20.93 -1.82 -30.71
CA GLN A 256 20.72 -0.85 -29.64
C GLN A 256 20.14 -1.52 -28.40
N ARG A 257 19.19 -2.44 -28.61
CA ARG A 257 18.59 -3.23 -27.55
C ARG A 257 19.62 -4.08 -26.80
N ASP A 258 20.49 -4.76 -27.54
CA ASP A 258 21.54 -5.60 -26.96
C ASP A 258 22.55 -4.76 -26.17
N MET A 259 22.85 -3.55 -26.63
CA MET A 259 23.66 -2.58 -25.89
C MET A 259 22.98 -2.15 -24.59
N MET A 260 21.69 -1.82 -24.61
CA MET A 260 20.93 -1.47 -23.41
C MET A 260 20.89 -2.63 -22.41
N ILE A 261 20.61 -3.86 -22.88
CA ILE A 261 20.59 -5.04 -22.02
C ILE A 261 21.97 -5.29 -21.39
N SER A 262 23.05 -5.09 -22.16
CA SER A 262 24.43 -5.21 -21.65
C SER A 262 24.75 -4.12 -20.61
N GLN A 263 24.32 -2.88 -20.83
CA GLN A 263 24.46 -1.79 -19.84
C GLN A 263 23.70 -2.09 -18.53
N ILE A 264 22.47 -2.57 -18.63
CA ILE A 264 21.70 -3.03 -17.45
C ILE A 264 22.45 -4.17 -16.76
N GLY A 265 23.00 -5.11 -17.53
CA GLY A 265 23.78 -6.23 -17.01
C GLY A 265 25.01 -5.79 -16.22
N SER A 266 25.80 -4.85 -16.73
CA SER A 266 26.99 -4.34 -16.04
C SER A 266 26.66 -3.56 -14.76
N GLN A 267 25.49 -2.92 -14.70
CA GLN A 267 25.01 -2.27 -13.48
C GLN A 267 24.52 -3.28 -12.43
N ILE A 268 24.03 -4.44 -12.86
CA ILE A 268 23.56 -5.53 -11.99
C ILE A 268 24.73 -6.35 -11.44
N GLU A 269 25.82 -6.56 -12.19
CA GLU A 269 26.98 -7.38 -11.80
C GLU A 269 27.64 -6.94 -10.49
N GLY A 270 27.48 -5.67 -10.07
CA GLY A 270 27.94 -5.18 -8.76
C GLY A 270 26.99 -5.43 -7.57
N ASN A 271 25.74 -5.86 -7.82
CA ASN A 271 24.69 -5.95 -6.81
C ASN A 271 23.78 -7.20 -6.93
N GLU A 272 24.31 -8.28 -7.50
CA GLU A 272 23.54 -9.52 -7.74
C GLU A 272 22.91 -10.12 -6.48
N GLU A 273 23.63 -10.06 -5.35
CA GLU A 273 23.17 -10.63 -4.08
C GLU A 273 21.98 -9.85 -3.51
N GLY A 274 22.07 -8.52 -3.52
CA GLY A 274 20.95 -7.65 -3.10
C GLY A 274 19.72 -7.81 -3.99
N LEU A 275 19.89 -7.95 -5.30
CA LEU A 275 18.77 -8.18 -6.23
C LEU A 275 18.13 -9.56 -6.06
N ARG A 276 18.92 -10.60 -5.75
CA ARG A 276 18.39 -11.94 -5.44
C ARG A 276 17.57 -11.96 -4.14
N ASP A 277 17.97 -11.19 -3.15
CA ASP A 277 17.21 -11.10 -1.89
C ASP A 277 15.91 -10.32 -2.09
N VAL A 278 15.93 -9.25 -2.85
CA VAL A 278 14.71 -8.54 -3.27
C VAL A 278 13.80 -9.45 -4.12
N ALA A 279 14.38 -10.24 -5.04
CA ALA A 279 13.61 -11.20 -5.84
C ALA A 279 12.99 -12.32 -5.00
N LYS A 280 13.66 -12.80 -3.94
CA LYS A 280 13.08 -13.76 -2.99
C LYS A 280 11.93 -13.14 -2.20
N GLU A 281 12.09 -11.89 -1.76
CA GLU A 281 11.03 -11.12 -1.09
C GLU A 281 9.83 -10.87 -2.00
N SER A 282 10.06 -10.68 -3.30
CA SER A 282 9.01 -10.49 -4.32
C SER A 282 8.24 -11.78 -4.65
N MET A 283 8.69 -12.95 -4.18
CA MET A 283 7.99 -14.24 -4.37
C MET A 283 7.01 -14.58 -3.22
N ASN A 284 6.86 -13.72 -2.22
CA ASN A 284 5.91 -13.95 -1.14
C ASN A 284 4.46 -13.84 -1.63
N ILE A 285 3.53 -14.40 -0.86
CA ILE A 285 2.09 -14.41 -1.19
C ILE A 285 1.52 -13.00 -1.35
N GLY A 286 1.98 -12.03 -0.57
CA GLY A 286 1.56 -10.64 -0.65
C GLY A 286 1.92 -9.99 -1.99
N SER A 287 3.09 -10.32 -2.56
CA SER A 287 3.49 -9.83 -3.88
C SER A 287 2.65 -10.42 -5.02
N VAL A 288 2.18 -11.68 -4.87
CA VAL A 288 1.27 -12.29 -5.84
C VAL A 288 -0.07 -11.57 -5.86
N TYR A 289 -0.65 -11.27 -4.68
CA TYR A 289 -1.87 -10.47 -4.58
C TYR A 289 -1.66 -9.06 -5.13
N ARG A 290 -0.55 -8.40 -4.77
CA ARG A 290 -0.18 -7.06 -5.26
C ARG A 290 -0.14 -7.02 -6.78
N SER A 291 0.65 -7.90 -7.39
CA SER A 291 0.80 -7.97 -8.85
C SER A 291 -0.54 -8.14 -9.55
N TYR A 292 -1.40 -9.03 -9.04
CA TYR A 292 -2.70 -9.27 -9.65
C TYR A 292 -3.67 -8.08 -9.47
N LEU A 293 -3.69 -7.44 -8.30
CA LEU A 293 -4.53 -6.26 -8.08
C LEU A 293 -4.03 -5.05 -8.87
N GLN A 294 -2.72 -4.91 -9.10
CA GLN A 294 -2.18 -3.90 -10.01
C GLN A 294 -2.64 -4.14 -11.45
N ASP A 295 -2.62 -5.39 -11.94
CA ASP A 295 -3.15 -5.73 -13.27
C ASP A 295 -4.65 -5.40 -13.38
N LEU A 296 -5.45 -5.75 -12.35
CA LEU A 296 -6.87 -5.39 -12.27
C LEU A 296 -7.07 -3.87 -12.27
N TYR A 297 -6.32 -3.14 -11.44
CA TYR A 297 -6.43 -1.68 -11.35
C TYR A 297 -6.11 -1.02 -12.70
N ARG A 298 -5.03 -1.45 -13.37
CA ARG A 298 -4.67 -0.97 -14.71
C ARG A 298 -5.76 -1.27 -15.74
N PHE A 299 -6.33 -2.48 -15.71
CA PHE A 299 -7.43 -2.84 -16.60
C PHE A 299 -8.62 -1.89 -16.43
N PHE A 300 -9.06 -1.66 -15.19
CA PHE A 300 -10.20 -0.77 -14.93
C PHE A 300 -9.89 0.71 -15.17
N LYS A 301 -8.64 1.12 -15.17
CA LYS A 301 -8.25 2.49 -15.52
C LYS A 301 -8.08 2.68 -17.01
N LEU A 302 -7.48 1.76 -17.72
CA LEU A 302 -6.90 1.99 -19.04
C LEU A 302 -7.61 1.23 -20.17
N HIS A 303 -8.22 0.04 -19.91
CA HIS A 303 -8.80 -0.77 -20.99
C HIS A 303 -10.03 -0.10 -21.62
N PRO A 304 -10.14 -0.04 -22.97
CA PRO A 304 -11.28 0.61 -23.65
C PRO A 304 -12.64 0.00 -23.30
N ARG A 305 -12.70 -1.31 -23.06
CA ARG A 305 -13.92 -2.03 -22.72
C ARG A 305 -14.19 -2.17 -21.22
N LYS A 306 -13.49 -1.43 -20.36
CA LYS A 306 -13.63 -1.51 -18.88
C LYS A 306 -15.08 -1.28 -18.41
N THR A 307 -15.84 -0.45 -19.10
CA THR A 307 -17.24 -0.13 -18.77
C THR A 307 -18.22 -1.29 -18.93
N GLN A 308 -17.78 -2.41 -19.54
CA GLN A 308 -18.58 -3.63 -19.62
C GLN A 308 -18.58 -4.43 -18.30
N PHE A 309 -17.75 -4.04 -17.35
CA PHE A 309 -17.56 -4.72 -16.07
C PHE A 309 -17.76 -3.73 -14.92
N ASP A 310 -18.19 -4.23 -13.78
CA ASP A 310 -18.24 -3.42 -12.56
C ASP A 310 -16.83 -3.20 -12.03
N ASP A 311 -16.52 -1.95 -11.67
CA ASP A 311 -15.18 -1.59 -11.18
C ASP A 311 -15.10 -1.81 -9.65
N PRO A 312 -14.33 -2.80 -9.18
CA PRO A 312 -14.27 -3.12 -7.75
C PRO A 312 -13.69 -1.96 -6.93
N PHE A 313 -12.84 -1.14 -7.53
CA PHE A 313 -12.15 -0.03 -6.85
C PHE A 313 -13.05 1.19 -6.61
N LYS A 314 -14.28 1.17 -7.10
CA LYS A 314 -15.31 2.19 -6.82
C LYS A 314 -16.22 1.83 -5.63
N ARG A 315 -16.10 0.60 -5.12
CA ARG A 315 -16.88 0.13 -3.96
C ARG A 315 -16.16 0.48 -2.66
N ASP A 316 -16.88 0.33 -1.55
CA ASP A 316 -16.23 0.37 -0.24
C ASP A 316 -15.25 -0.80 -0.15
N GLN A 317 -14.01 -0.48 0.17
CA GLN A 317 -12.92 -1.46 0.20
C GLN A 317 -12.74 -2.11 1.58
N LEU A 318 -13.47 -1.67 2.59
CA LEU A 318 -13.38 -2.24 3.93
C LEU A 318 -14.23 -3.50 4.03
N PHE A 319 -13.59 -4.66 4.12
CA PHE A 319 -14.28 -5.97 4.17
C PHE A 319 -15.23 -6.10 5.36
N THR A 320 -14.95 -5.43 6.47
CA THR A 320 -15.82 -5.40 7.65
C THR A 320 -17.16 -4.66 7.44
N ARG A 321 -17.36 -4.06 6.29
CA ARG A 321 -18.66 -3.48 5.91
C ARG A 321 -19.58 -4.45 5.16
N TYR A 322 -19.10 -5.68 4.94
CA TYR A 322 -19.82 -6.76 4.25
C TYR A 322 -20.06 -7.92 5.24
N THR A 323 -21.30 -8.31 5.42
CA THR A 323 -21.77 -9.17 6.54
C THR A 323 -20.95 -10.45 6.70
N VAL A 324 -20.74 -11.22 5.63
CA VAL A 324 -19.98 -12.48 5.70
C VAL A 324 -18.51 -12.21 5.96
N LEU A 325 -17.91 -11.24 5.26
CA LEU A 325 -16.50 -10.90 5.43
C LEU A 325 -16.22 -10.34 6.83
N GLU A 326 -17.12 -9.52 7.37
CA GLU A 326 -17.05 -9.07 8.76
C GLU A 326 -16.98 -10.25 9.72
N SER A 327 -17.91 -11.20 9.59
CA SER A 327 -17.96 -12.38 10.47
C SER A 327 -16.70 -13.24 10.41
N MET A 328 -16.04 -13.31 9.24
CA MET A 328 -14.80 -14.05 9.03
C MET A 328 -13.58 -13.37 9.66
N LEU A 329 -13.55 -12.05 9.65
CA LEU A 329 -12.36 -11.25 9.95
C LEU A 329 -12.42 -10.53 11.29
N LYS A 330 -13.59 -10.39 11.93
CA LYS A 330 -13.78 -9.63 13.16
C LYS A 330 -13.16 -10.34 14.39
N THR A 331 -11.83 -10.47 14.35
CA THR A 331 -11.04 -10.94 15.49
C THR A 331 -10.20 -9.80 16.05
N PRO A 332 -9.93 -9.76 17.38
CA PRO A 332 -9.11 -8.68 17.96
C PRO A 332 -7.75 -8.50 17.24
N ALA A 333 -7.10 -9.60 16.89
CA ALA A 333 -5.82 -9.55 16.18
C ALA A 333 -5.95 -8.86 14.81
N TYR A 334 -6.93 -9.23 14.00
CA TYR A 334 -7.20 -8.58 12.73
C TYR A 334 -7.56 -7.10 12.90
N LEU A 335 -8.42 -6.78 13.86
CA LEU A 335 -8.85 -5.40 14.10
C LEU A 335 -7.65 -4.51 14.45
N ARG A 336 -6.73 -4.99 15.30
CA ARG A 336 -5.49 -4.25 15.63
C ARG A 336 -4.54 -4.10 14.45
N GLU A 337 -4.37 -5.17 13.67
CA GLU A 337 -3.51 -5.14 12.48
C GLU A 337 -4.02 -4.12 11.46
N MET A 338 -5.31 -4.16 11.16
CA MET A 338 -5.94 -3.23 10.23
C MET A 338 -5.92 -1.79 10.74
N ALA A 339 -6.17 -1.58 12.04
CA ALA A 339 -6.07 -0.26 12.64
C ALA A 339 -4.63 0.30 12.51
N SER A 340 -3.62 -0.52 12.79
CA SER A 340 -2.22 -0.12 12.65
C SER A 340 -1.85 0.17 11.19
N PHE A 341 -2.37 -0.62 10.26
CA PHE A 341 -2.21 -0.41 8.82
C PHE A 341 -2.84 0.93 8.37
N LEU A 342 -4.05 1.23 8.83
CA LEU A 342 -4.78 2.46 8.51
C LEU A 342 -4.11 3.70 9.14
N MET A 343 -3.62 3.58 10.38
CA MET A 343 -2.88 4.67 11.04
C MET A 343 -1.62 5.08 10.27
N LYS A 344 -0.84 4.11 9.79
CA LYS A 344 0.35 4.38 8.97
C LYS A 344 0.04 5.17 7.69
N ARG A 345 -1.23 5.15 7.25
CA ARG A 345 -1.74 5.83 6.06
C ARG A 345 -2.58 7.05 6.38
N GLU A 346 -2.52 7.50 7.63
CA GLU A 346 -3.27 8.68 8.10
C GLU A 346 -4.80 8.56 7.93
N CYS A 347 -5.31 7.32 7.71
CA CYS A 347 -6.74 7.03 7.68
C CYS A 347 -7.29 6.88 9.11
N TYR A 348 -7.08 7.93 9.92
CA TYR A 348 -7.35 7.89 11.37
C TYR A 348 -8.81 7.62 11.70
N GLN A 349 -9.74 8.14 10.90
CA GLN A 349 -11.18 7.95 11.14
C GLN A 349 -11.59 6.46 11.05
N ASP A 350 -11.08 5.74 10.05
CA ASP A 350 -11.33 4.31 9.91
C ASP A 350 -10.56 3.51 10.97
N ALA A 351 -9.31 3.91 11.29
CA ALA A 351 -8.51 3.29 12.34
C ALA A 351 -9.22 3.33 13.71
N ILE A 352 -9.88 4.45 14.05
CA ILE A 352 -10.70 4.58 15.28
C ILE A 352 -11.76 3.48 15.33
N ALA A 353 -12.51 3.29 14.24
CA ALA A 353 -13.59 2.31 14.21
C ALA A 353 -13.07 0.88 14.46
N TYR A 354 -11.95 0.52 13.86
CA TYR A 354 -11.32 -0.78 14.08
C TYR A 354 -10.81 -0.96 15.52
N MET A 355 -10.19 0.08 16.10
CA MET A 355 -9.67 0.01 17.47
C MET A 355 -10.79 -0.02 18.52
N GLU A 356 -11.80 0.82 18.37
CA GLU A 356 -12.94 0.81 19.29
C GLU A 356 -13.67 -0.54 19.28
N GLU A 357 -13.74 -1.17 18.10
CA GLU A 357 -14.31 -2.51 18.01
C GLU A 357 -13.41 -3.55 18.70
N ALA A 358 -12.09 -3.46 18.52
CA ALA A 358 -11.13 -4.35 19.20
C ALA A 358 -11.25 -4.23 20.74
N LEU A 359 -11.40 -3.00 21.26
CA LEU A 359 -11.58 -2.73 22.70
C LEU A 359 -12.85 -3.33 23.31
N LYS A 360 -13.85 -3.71 22.51
CA LYS A 360 -15.02 -4.43 23.00
C LYS A 360 -14.77 -5.92 23.25
N HIS A 361 -13.73 -6.48 22.64
CA HIS A 361 -13.47 -7.91 22.63
C HIS A 361 -12.22 -8.31 23.43
N GLU A 362 -11.42 -7.35 23.87
CA GLU A 362 -10.20 -7.62 24.64
C GLU A 362 -9.96 -6.54 25.70
N THR A 363 -9.15 -6.90 26.71
CA THR A 363 -8.76 -5.95 27.76
C THR A 363 -7.86 -4.86 27.16
N ALA A 364 -8.21 -3.61 27.39
CA ALA A 364 -7.44 -2.47 26.97
C ALA A 364 -6.03 -2.48 27.61
N ASN A 365 -5.02 -2.23 26.81
CA ASN A 365 -3.67 -1.93 27.29
C ASN A 365 -3.29 -0.49 26.95
N ALA A 366 -2.23 0.02 27.59
CA ALA A 366 -1.83 1.42 27.41
C ALA A 366 -1.52 1.75 25.94
N GLU A 367 -0.87 0.85 25.19
CA GLU A 367 -0.52 1.06 23.78
C GLU A 367 -1.77 1.22 22.89
N MET A 368 -2.79 0.38 23.09
CA MET A 368 -4.03 0.49 22.33
C MET A 368 -4.75 1.81 22.60
N LEU A 369 -4.84 2.20 23.88
CA LEU A 369 -5.48 3.45 24.28
C LEU A 369 -4.73 4.67 23.73
N GLN A 370 -3.39 4.65 23.73
CA GLN A 370 -2.55 5.68 23.11
C GLN A 370 -2.84 5.80 21.60
N LYS A 371 -2.92 4.69 20.88
CA LYS A 371 -3.22 4.69 19.44
C LYS A 371 -4.60 5.26 19.13
N VAL A 372 -5.61 4.88 19.91
CA VAL A 372 -6.98 5.44 19.77
C VAL A 372 -6.98 6.94 20.02
N ALA A 373 -6.35 7.37 21.13
CA ALA A 373 -6.23 8.77 21.50
C ALA A 373 -5.55 9.58 20.40
N PHE A 374 -4.42 9.07 19.87
CA PHE A 374 -3.67 9.69 18.78
C PHE A 374 -4.54 9.86 17.52
N CYS A 375 -5.32 8.85 17.14
CA CYS A 375 -6.25 8.95 16.02
C CYS A 375 -7.34 10.01 16.27
N TYR A 376 -7.88 10.10 17.48
CA TYR A 376 -8.85 11.13 17.83
C TYR A 376 -8.26 12.54 17.80
N GLN A 377 -7.01 12.70 18.23
CA GLN A 377 -6.29 13.97 18.16
C GLN A 377 -6.13 14.43 16.70
N HIS A 378 -5.75 13.52 15.80
CA HIS A 378 -5.58 13.80 14.36
C HIS A 378 -6.90 13.90 13.57
N THR A 379 -8.04 13.62 14.20
CA THR A 379 -9.37 13.84 13.60
C THR A 379 -10.11 15.02 14.22
N ASP A 380 -9.36 15.96 14.82
CA ASP A 380 -9.86 17.19 15.45
C ASP A 380 -10.91 16.93 16.54
N ARG A 381 -10.65 15.91 17.36
CA ARG A 381 -11.50 15.51 18.50
C ARG A 381 -10.69 15.44 19.81
N PRO A 382 -10.02 16.54 20.22
CA PRO A 382 -9.08 16.54 21.35
C PRO A 382 -9.74 16.12 22.67
N SER A 383 -11.02 16.41 22.88
CA SER A 383 -11.74 15.98 24.09
C SER A 383 -11.83 14.45 24.22
N LYS A 384 -12.05 13.75 23.11
CA LYS A 384 -12.05 12.27 23.11
C LYS A 384 -10.62 11.72 23.23
N ALA A 385 -9.65 12.39 22.60
CA ALA A 385 -8.25 12.03 22.74
C ALA A 385 -7.80 12.06 24.21
N ILE A 386 -8.11 13.14 24.94
CA ILE A 386 -7.81 13.28 26.37
C ILE A 386 -8.40 12.14 27.16
N TYR A 387 -9.66 11.77 26.92
CA TYR A 387 -10.30 10.66 27.62
C TYR A 387 -9.49 9.37 27.52
N TYR A 388 -9.06 9.01 26.31
CA TYR A 388 -8.26 7.81 26.09
C TYR A 388 -6.82 7.94 26.58
N TYR A 389 -6.20 9.12 26.47
CA TYR A 389 -4.87 9.38 27.04
C TYR A 389 -4.87 9.26 28.58
N GLN A 390 -5.89 9.78 29.25
CA GLN A 390 -6.02 9.64 30.70
C GLN A 390 -6.14 8.16 31.10
N GLN A 391 -6.89 7.35 30.37
CA GLN A 391 -6.95 5.91 30.65
C GLN A 391 -5.62 5.21 30.37
N ALA A 392 -4.89 5.63 29.33
CA ALA A 392 -3.56 5.12 29.03
C ALA A 392 -2.56 5.46 30.15
N ASP A 393 -2.63 6.68 30.69
CA ASP A 393 -1.80 7.14 31.79
C ASP A 393 -2.04 6.37 33.08
N LEU A 394 -3.30 6.01 33.36
CA LEU A 394 -3.63 5.13 34.50
C LEU A 394 -2.97 3.75 34.39
N LEU A 395 -2.81 3.21 33.18
CA LEU A 395 -2.17 1.91 32.93
C LEU A 395 -0.65 2.00 32.83
N SER A 396 -0.12 3.16 32.46
CA SER A 396 1.32 3.43 32.32
C SER A 396 1.63 4.82 32.86
N PRO A 397 1.64 5.00 34.20
CA PRO A 397 1.83 6.30 34.82
C PRO A 397 3.21 6.91 34.47
N ASN A 398 3.27 8.22 34.43
CA ASN A 398 4.48 8.99 34.14
C ASN A 398 5.09 8.66 32.76
N ASN A 399 4.26 8.39 31.77
CA ASN A 399 4.72 8.23 30.40
C ASN A 399 4.89 9.60 29.75
N GLU A 400 6.12 10.00 29.48
CA GLU A 400 6.48 11.29 28.91
C GLU A 400 5.72 11.59 27.60
N TRP A 401 5.60 10.58 26.73
CA TRP A 401 4.90 10.74 25.47
C TRP A 401 3.39 11.01 25.67
N ILE A 402 2.74 10.29 26.60
CA ILE A 402 1.30 10.50 26.91
C ILE A 402 1.11 11.94 27.45
N LEU A 403 1.93 12.36 28.41
CA LEU A 403 1.83 13.69 29.00
C LEU A 403 2.03 14.78 27.92
N LYS A 404 2.98 14.58 26.99
CA LYS A 404 3.19 15.47 25.85
C LYS A 404 1.95 15.58 24.95
N GLN A 405 1.31 14.48 24.65
CA GLN A 405 0.09 14.50 23.83
C GLN A 405 -1.10 15.12 24.58
N MET A 406 -1.20 14.86 25.90
CA MET A 406 -2.27 15.44 26.73
C MET A 406 -2.17 16.96 26.79
N TYR A 407 -0.98 17.53 27.08
CA TYR A 407 -0.87 18.99 27.14
C TYR A 407 -1.23 19.64 25.79
N LEU A 408 -0.80 19.06 24.66
CA LEU A 408 -1.18 19.56 23.32
C LEU A 408 -2.71 19.57 23.11
N CYS A 409 -3.38 18.52 23.58
CA CYS A 409 -4.85 18.45 23.50
C CYS A 409 -5.53 19.44 24.45
N TYR A 410 -4.99 19.65 25.65
CA TYR A 410 -5.51 20.65 26.59
C TYR A 410 -5.31 22.08 26.06
N SER A 411 -4.15 22.37 25.48
CA SER A 411 -3.85 23.64 24.82
C SER A 411 -4.84 23.92 23.70
N ALA A 412 -5.09 22.95 22.81
CA ALA A 412 -6.07 23.07 21.72
C ALA A 412 -7.51 23.34 22.21
N LEU A 413 -7.84 22.96 23.45
CA LEU A 413 -9.14 23.23 24.08
C LEU A 413 -9.16 24.49 24.95
N GLY A 414 -8.05 25.21 25.08
CA GLY A 414 -7.92 26.35 25.97
C GLY A 414 -8.02 26.00 27.46
N ARG A 415 -7.73 24.73 27.82
CA ARG A 415 -7.77 24.21 29.17
C ARG A 415 -6.42 24.38 29.86
N TYR A 416 -5.96 25.63 29.97
CA TYR A 416 -4.62 26.00 30.41
C TYR A 416 -4.23 25.49 31.82
N GLY A 417 -5.21 25.30 32.74
CA GLY A 417 -4.94 24.72 34.07
C GLY A 417 -4.42 23.29 33.97
N GLN A 418 -5.12 22.41 33.23
CA GLN A 418 -4.72 21.02 33.03
C GLN A 418 -3.46 20.90 32.14
N GLU A 419 -3.31 21.81 31.18
CA GLU A 419 -2.08 21.93 30.39
C GLU A 419 -0.88 22.18 31.31
N LEU A 420 -0.97 23.15 32.22
CA LEU A 420 0.09 23.45 33.17
C LEU A 420 0.44 22.27 34.09
N ASP A 421 -0.55 21.51 34.52
CA ASP A 421 -0.31 20.31 35.36
C ASP A 421 0.52 19.27 34.57
N CYS A 422 0.19 19.01 33.31
CA CYS A 422 0.96 18.10 32.46
C CYS A 422 2.38 18.62 32.21
N LEU A 423 2.54 19.91 31.93
CA LEU A 423 3.85 20.53 31.71
C LEU A 423 4.74 20.47 32.94
N LYS A 424 4.20 20.67 34.15
CA LYS A 424 4.94 20.52 35.41
C LYS A 424 5.40 19.08 35.62
N SER A 425 4.54 18.10 35.37
CA SER A 425 4.94 16.68 35.46
C SER A 425 6.07 16.34 34.47
N LEU A 426 6.05 16.92 33.27
CA LEU A 426 7.12 16.75 32.29
C LEU A 426 8.41 17.45 32.74
N GLU A 427 8.33 18.62 33.37
CA GLU A 427 9.48 19.33 33.91
C GLU A 427 10.14 18.55 35.04
N GLU A 428 9.36 17.92 35.93
CA GLU A 428 9.90 17.03 37.00
C GLU A 428 10.66 15.84 36.42
N MET A 429 10.24 15.31 35.25
CA MET A 429 10.92 14.21 34.58
C MET A 429 12.18 14.67 33.82
N ASN A 430 12.17 15.90 33.30
CA ASN A 430 13.26 16.48 32.49
C ASN A 430 13.64 17.86 33.03
N PRO A 431 14.31 17.93 34.20
CA PRO A 431 14.69 19.20 34.81
C PRO A 431 15.64 19.99 33.91
N GLY A 432 15.33 21.27 33.66
CA GLY A 432 16.18 22.16 32.88
C GLY A 432 15.94 22.08 31.35
N ASP A 433 14.92 21.37 30.86
CA ASP A 433 14.53 21.46 29.46
C ASP A 433 13.97 22.87 29.19
N THR A 434 14.74 23.65 28.43
CA THR A 434 14.42 25.05 28.10
C THR A 434 13.12 25.20 27.31
N ARG A 435 12.73 24.17 26.53
CA ARG A 435 11.45 24.17 25.80
C ARG A 435 10.28 24.07 26.78
N LEU A 436 10.36 23.18 27.79
CA LEU A 436 9.31 23.05 28.80
C LEU A 436 9.19 24.32 29.64
N ILE A 437 10.30 24.94 30.02
CA ILE A 437 10.29 26.23 30.73
C ILE A 437 9.56 27.29 29.88
N SER A 438 9.82 27.36 28.58
CA SER A 438 9.15 28.27 27.65
C SER A 438 7.64 27.99 27.57
N GLU A 439 7.24 26.71 27.36
CA GLU A 439 5.82 26.33 27.27
C GLU A 439 5.06 26.63 28.59
N ILE A 440 5.69 26.37 29.75
CA ILE A 440 5.13 26.72 31.06
C ILE A 440 4.93 28.22 31.17
N GLY A 441 5.92 29.02 30.77
CA GLY A 441 5.82 30.48 30.76
C GLY A 441 4.65 30.98 29.90
N LEU A 442 4.52 30.44 28.68
CA LEU A 442 3.40 30.76 27.78
C LEU A 442 2.04 30.36 28.37
N CYS A 443 1.95 29.16 28.94
CA CYS A 443 0.73 28.67 29.58
C CYS A 443 0.33 29.56 30.79
N LEU A 444 1.29 29.98 31.62
CA LEU A 444 1.05 30.90 32.73
C LEU A 444 0.56 32.28 32.25
N MET A 445 1.06 32.78 31.12
CA MET A 445 0.52 33.99 30.49
C MET A 445 -0.96 33.83 30.10
N GLN A 446 -1.34 32.72 29.52
CA GLN A 446 -2.74 32.44 29.16
C GLN A 446 -3.66 32.32 30.39
N LEU A 447 -3.11 31.90 31.53
CA LEU A 447 -3.81 31.87 32.82
C LEU A 447 -3.86 33.23 33.54
N GLY A 448 -3.22 34.29 32.98
CA GLY A 448 -3.12 35.57 33.61
C GLY A 448 -2.14 35.64 34.80
N ARG A 449 -1.30 34.62 34.99
CA ARG A 449 -0.31 34.50 36.08
C ARG A 449 1.03 35.11 35.64
N TYR A 450 0.99 36.44 35.36
CA TYR A 450 2.07 37.16 34.69
C TYR A 450 3.38 37.19 35.50
N GLU A 451 3.31 37.28 36.83
CA GLU A 451 4.52 37.30 37.69
C GLU A 451 5.28 35.98 37.62
N GLU A 452 4.56 34.88 37.65
CA GLU A 452 5.16 33.53 37.55
C GLU A 452 5.68 33.29 36.12
N ALA A 453 4.97 33.74 35.10
CA ALA A 453 5.44 33.68 33.73
C ALA A 453 6.77 34.41 33.54
N ALA A 454 6.87 35.65 34.10
CA ALA A 454 8.08 36.45 34.03
C ALA A 454 9.27 35.74 34.70
N GLN A 455 9.05 35.06 35.83
CA GLN A 455 10.10 34.25 36.50
C GLN A 455 10.63 33.17 35.59
N ARG A 456 9.73 32.45 34.86
CA ARG A 456 10.14 31.40 33.92
C ARG A 456 10.94 31.92 32.73
N PHE A 457 10.58 33.09 32.22
CA PHE A 457 11.34 33.72 31.13
C PHE A 457 12.69 34.27 31.59
N TYR A 458 12.81 34.80 32.82
CA TYR A 458 14.12 35.16 33.42
C TYR A 458 15.02 33.95 33.61
N GLU A 459 14.45 32.76 33.96
CA GLU A 459 15.19 31.52 34.05
C GLU A 459 15.77 31.10 32.69
N LEU A 460 15.01 31.25 31.60
CA LEU A 460 15.50 31.03 30.24
C LEU A 460 16.61 32.01 29.84
N GLU A 461 16.46 33.28 30.13
CA GLU A 461 17.47 34.31 29.83
C GLU A 461 18.77 34.00 30.59
N TYR A 462 18.67 33.59 31.84
CA TYR A 462 19.83 33.23 32.66
C TYR A 462 20.56 32.03 32.12
N ASN A 463 19.86 31.02 31.58
CA ASN A 463 20.41 29.87 30.95
C ASN A 463 20.96 30.11 29.52
N GLY A 464 20.96 31.32 29.02
CA GLY A 464 21.62 31.78 27.79
C GLY A 464 20.79 31.60 26.50
N GLU A 465 19.51 31.27 26.60
CA GLU A 465 18.61 31.26 25.46
C GLU A 465 17.86 32.59 25.35
N ARG A 466 18.07 33.32 24.24
CA ARG A 466 17.25 34.49 23.91
C ARG A 466 15.85 34.03 23.48
N VAL A 467 14.87 34.24 24.35
CA VAL A 467 13.46 34.15 23.95
C VAL A 467 13.13 35.39 23.13
N VAL A 468 12.83 35.20 21.85
CA VAL A 468 12.22 36.26 21.03
C VAL A 468 10.72 36.20 21.30
N PRO A 469 10.07 37.23 21.80
CA PRO A 469 8.64 37.23 22.09
C PRO A 469 7.76 37.11 20.86
#